data_6093d80cc7c2bfb1946b78087a861939
#
_entry.id   6093d80cc7c2bfb1946b78087a861939
#
_cell.length_a   1.000
_cell.length_b   1.000
_cell.length_c   1.000
_cell.angle_alpha   90.00
_cell.angle_beta   90.00
_cell.angle_gamma   90.00
#
_symmetry.space_group_name_H-M   'P 1'
#
loop_
_entity.id
_entity.type
_entity.pdbx_description
1 polymer ?
#
loop_
_entity_poly.entity_id
_entity_poly.type
_entity_poly.pdbx_seq_one_letter_code
_entity_poly.pdbx_strand_id
1 'polypeptide(L)'
;YLEEILQAGQTLSFDGRVVSVGEGDGYAEIAKKKGAKVDYQEDLIDEIWTDRPPLSEEPAFFLEEKYTGESTASKLARIRKEMEDAGCNTHIVSTLDDTCWTLNIRGNDIEFFPLVLSYAIIRMDRFDLYIDERKLDKALQEKLAKDGVVLHPYNAIYEDVKKLSDKDIVMIDPSKLN
;
A
#
# COMPACT_ATOMS: atom_id res chain seq x y z
N TYR A 1 -20.51 -0.34 19.44
CA TYR A 1 -19.64 -0.13 20.62
C TYR A 1 -19.15 1.33 20.67
N LEU A 2 -18.41 1.85 19.65
CA LEU A 2 -17.91 3.24 19.67
C LEU A 2 -19.05 4.27 19.80
N GLU A 3 -20.18 4.05 19.14
CA GLU A 3 -21.36 4.91 19.27
C GLU A 3 -21.94 4.93 20.69
N GLU A 4 -21.70 3.91 21.49
CA GLU A 4 -22.20 3.84 22.87
C GLU A 4 -21.26 4.51 23.86
N ILE A 5 -19.94 4.38 23.68
CA ILE A 5 -18.97 4.81 24.69
C ILE A 5 -18.37 6.19 24.42
N LEU A 6 -18.27 6.62 23.14
CA LEU A 6 -17.65 7.89 22.79
C LEU A 6 -18.51 9.07 23.23
N GLN A 7 -17.90 10.03 23.92
CA GLN A 7 -18.56 11.20 24.49
C GLN A 7 -18.07 12.49 23.85
N ALA A 8 -18.88 13.53 23.95
CA ALA A 8 -18.52 14.86 23.46
C ALA A 8 -17.22 15.37 24.12
N GLY A 9 -16.35 15.97 23.30
CA GLY A 9 -15.07 16.50 23.73
C GLY A 9 -13.94 15.47 23.83
N GLN A 10 -14.23 14.17 23.68
CA GLN A 10 -13.19 13.14 23.60
C GLN A 10 -12.52 13.11 22.23
N THR A 11 -11.34 12.46 22.15
CA THR A 11 -10.65 12.17 20.90
C THR A 11 -10.54 10.66 20.71
N LEU A 12 -10.98 10.16 19.55
CA LEU A 12 -10.75 8.80 19.09
C LEU A 12 -9.45 8.81 18.30
N SER A 13 -8.43 8.11 18.80
CA SER A 13 -7.11 8.04 18.16
C SER A 13 -6.80 6.64 17.67
N PHE A 14 -6.14 6.55 16.51
CA PHE A 14 -5.64 5.32 15.90
C PHE A 14 -4.51 5.63 14.92
N ASP A 15 -3.67 4.63 14.63
CA ASP A 15 -2.66 4.76 13.59
C ASP A 15 -3.33 4.72 12.19
N GLY A 16 -3.32 5.85 11.49
CA GLY A 16 -3.89 5.95 10.14
C GLY A 16 -3.22 5.06 9.10
N ARG A 17 -2.01 4.53 9.38
CA ARG A 17 -1.31 3.62 8.47
C ARG A 17 -1.88 2.20 8.47
N VAL A 18 -2.71 1.84 9.45
CA VAL A 18 -3.28 0.49 9.61
C VAL A 18 -4.81 0.45 9.59
N VAL A 19 -5.44 1.61 9.37
CA VAL A 19 -6.90 1.74 9.24
C VAL A 19 -7.23 2.16 7.81
N SER A 20 -8.16 1.45 7.16
CA SER A 20 -8.56 1.79 5.81
C SER A 20 -9.31 3.13 5.75
N VAL A 21 -9.25 3.81 4.59
CA VAL A 21 -9.98 5.07 4.35
C VAL A 21 -11.47 4.89 4.68
N GLY A 22 -12.09 3.79 4.24
CA GLY A 22 -13.50 3.54 4.49
C GLY A 22 -13.85 3.38 5.97
N GLU A 23 -12.98 2.73 6.76
CA GLU A 23 -13.16 2.63 8.22
C GLU A 23 -12.90 3.96 8.91
N GLY A 24 -11.85 4.68 8.50
CA GLY A 24 -11.52 6.01 9.02
C GLY A 24 -12.65 7.01 8.82
N ASP A 25 -13.27 7.02 7.66
CA ASP A 25 -14.47 7.83 7.37
C ASP A 25 -15.63 7.46 8.28
N GLY A 26 -15.86 6.16 8.51
CA GLY A 26 -16.87 5.67 9.45
C GLY A 26 -16.62 6.16 10.89
N TYR A 27 -15.35 6.14 11.33
CA TYR A 27 -14.97 6.66 12.66
C TYR A 27 -15.16 8.18 12.74
N ALA A 28 -14.84 8.91 11.68
CA ALA A 28 -15.03 10.35 11.61
C ALA A 28 -16.53 10.74 11.70
N GLU A 29 -17.40 9.98 11.04
CA GLU A 29 -18.85 10.18 11.13
C GLU A 29 -19.38 9.94 12.55
N ILE A 30 -18.95 8.85 13.21
CA ILE A 30 -19.32 8.55 14.60
C ILE A 30 -18.85 9.68 15.53
N ALA A 31 -17.59 10.09 15.41
CA ALA A 31 -17.03 11.16 16.22
C ALA A 31 -17.81 12.48 16.02
N LYS A 32 -18.12 12.83 14.79
CA LYS A 32 -18.92 14.02 14.45
C LYS A 32 -20.31 13.99 15.10
N LYS A 33 -21.02 12.86 15.02
CA LYS A 33 -22.35 12.68 15.66
C LYS A 33 -22.30 12.84 17.17
N LYS A 34 -21.17 12.47 17.79
CA LYS A 34 -20.95 12.53 19.25
C LYS A 34 -20.35 13.85 19.75
N GLY A 35 -19.97 14.76 18.86
CA GLY A 35 -19.21 15.96 19.25
C GLY A 35 -17.79 15.65 19.75
N ALA A 36 -17.22 14.55 19.28
CA ALA A 36 -15.86 14.11 19.53
C ALA A 36 -14.94 14.47 18.36
N LYS A 37 -13.62 14.21 18.51
CA LYS A 37 -12.61 14.41 17.47
C LYS A 37 -12.01 13.06 17.05
N VAL A 38 -11.38 13.05 15.88
CA VAL A 38 -10.54 11.94 15.40
C VAL A 38 -9.11 12.44 15.28
N ASP A 39 -8.15 11.59 15.70
CA ASP A 39 -6.72 11.77 15.49
C ASP A 39 -6.14 10.46 14.94
N TYR A 40 -5.47 10.54 13.79
CA TYR A 40 -4.87 9.41 13.08
C TYR A 40 -3.38 9.63 12.77
N GLN A 41 -2.74 10.60 13.46
CA GLN A 41 -1.36 11.01 13.18
C GLN A 41 -0.33 10.18 13.94
N GLU A 42 -0.69 9.61 15.08
CA GLU A 42 0.22 8.97 16.00
C GLU A 42 -0.09 7.49 16.20
N ASP A 43 0.95 6.66 16.19
CA ASP A 43 0.86 5.26 16.61
C ASP A 43 1.06 5.15 18.12
N LEU A 44 -0.04 5.23 18.87
CA LEU A 44 -0.01 5.10 20.34
C LEU A 44 0.44 3.71 20.81
N ILE A 45 0.41 2.70 19.95
CA ILE A 45 0.90 1.36 20.28
C ILE A 45 2.43 1.35 20.34
N ASP A 46 3.11 2.09 19.46
CA ASP A 46 4.57 2.21 19.49
C ASP A 46 5.09 2.81 20.82
N GLU A 47 4.30 3.67 21.47
CA GLU A 47 4.67 4.26 22.76
C GLU A 47 4.72 3.23 23.90
N ILE A 48 3.89 2.20 23.84
CA ILE A 48 3.77 1.18 24.89
C ILE A 48 4.43 -0.15 24.53
N TRP A 49 4.60 -0.46 23.25
CA TRP A 49 5.23 -1.69 22.77
C TRP A 49 6.71 -1.48 22.45
N THR A 50 7.50 -1.30 23.49
CA THR A 50 8.93 -0.91 23.38
C THR A 50 9.85 -2.01 22.78
N ASP A 51 9.41 -3.26 22.77
CA ASP A 51 10.10 -4.42 22.21
C ASP A 51 9.44 -4.94 20.91
N ARG A 52 8.72 -4.09 20.20
CA ARG A 52 8.08 -4.42 18.93
C ARG A 52 9.13 -4.93 17.93
N PRO A 53 8.92 -6.12 17.33
CA PRO A 53 9.86 -6.65 16.35
C PRO A 53 9.93 -5.76 15.11
N PRO A 54 11.12 -5.66 14.46
CA PRO A 54 11.24 -4.94 13.20
C PRO A 54 10.43 -5.64 12.08
N LEU A 55 10.18 -4.90 11.00
CA LEU A 55 9.62 -5.50 9.80
C LEU A 55 10.53 -6.60 9.27
N SER A 56 9.92 -7.63 8.66
CA SER A 56 10.65 -8.73 8.04
C SER A 56 11.64 -8.23 6.98
N GLU A 57 12.82 -8.86 6.92
CA GLU A 57 13.86 -8.64 5.91
C GLU A 57 14.03 -9.88 5.01
N GLU A 58 13.07 -10.81 5.03
CA GLU A 58 13.11 -12.03 4.23
C GLU A 58 13.23 -11.70 2.73
N PRO A 59 14.08 -12.44 1.97
CA PRO A 59 14.29 -12.14 0.57
C PRO A 59 13.05 -12.39 -0.30
N ALA A 60 12.85 -11.50 -1.26
CA ALA A 60 11.88 -11.68 -2.32
C ALA A 60 12.49 -12.47 -3.48
N PHE A 61 11.66 -13.18 -4.24
CA PHE A 61 12.07 -13.92 -5.42
C PHE A 61 11.05 -13.78 -6.55
N PHE A 62 11.54 -13.96 -7.78
CA PHE A 62 10.69 -13.94 -8.97
C PHE A 62 10.05 -15.31 -9.20
N LEU A 63 8.73 -15.33 -9.44
CA LEU A 63 8.00 -16.51 -9.85
C LEU A 63 7.84 -16.51 -11.37
N GLU A 64 8.44 -17.51 -12.04
CA GLU A 64 8.50 -17.60 -13.50
C GLU A 64 7.10 -17.66 -14.16
N GLU A 65 6.99 -17.13 -15.38
CA GLU A 65 5.74 -17.07 -16.14
C GLU A 65 5.09 -18.44 -16.36
N LYS A 66 5.87 -19.51 -16.44
CA LYS A 66 5.33 -20.88 -16.54
C LYS A 66 4.43 -21.27 -15.38
N TYR A 67 4.56 -20.58 -14.22
CA TYR A 67 3.73 -20.77 -13.04
C TYR A 67 2.66 -19.69 -12.91
N THR A 68 2.97 -18.46 -13.30
CA THR A 68 2.06 -17.31 -13.16
C THR A 68 1.13 -17.14 -14.35
N GLY A 69 1.47 -17.74 -15.51
CA GLY A 69 0.66 -17.72 -16.72
C GLY A 69 0.71 -16.43 -17.53
N GLU A 70 1.25 -15.33 -16.96
CA GLU A 70 1.29 -14.02 -17.63
C GLU A 70 2.49 -13.20 -17.16
N SER A 71 3.12 -12.47 -18.11
CA SER A 71 4.23 -11.59 -17.81
C SER A 71 3.81 -10.32 -17.06
N THR A 72 4.72 -9.72 -16.29
CA THR A 72 4.55 -8.41 -15.66
C THR A 72 4.14 -7.35 -16.70
N ALA A 73 4.80 -7.30 -17.85
CA ALA A 73 4.51 -6.33 -18.90
C ALA A 73 3.06 -6.45 -19.44
N SER A 74 2.58 -7.68 -19.65
CA SER A 74 1.19 -7.93 -20.10
C SER A 74 0.18 -7.48 -19.06
N LYS A 75 0.40 -7.80 -17.77
CA LYS A 75 -0.46 -7.37 -16.66
C LYS A 75 -0.50 -5.85 -16.55
N LEU A 76 0.65 -5.18 -16.60
CA LEU A 76 0.72 -3.72 -16.56
C LEU A 76 0.00 -3.07 -17.74
N ALA A 77 0.10 -3.65 -18.94
CA ALA A 77 -0.62 -3.14 -20.09
C ALA A 77 -2.15 -3.20 -19.88
N ARG A 78 -2.67 -4.31 -19.32
CA ARG A 78 -4.09 -4.44 -18.98
C ARG A 78 -4.53 -3.47 -17.91
N ILE A 79 -3.76 -3.36 -16.83
CA ILE A 79 -4.06 -2.42 -15.72
C ILE A 79 -4.11 -0.99 -16.23
N ARG A 80 -3.13 -0.57 -17.03
CA ARG A 80 -3.11 0.78 -17.62
C ARG A 80 -4.27 1.03 -18.55
N LYS A 81 -4.71 0.00 -19.29
CA LYS A 81 -5.89 0.10 -20.12
C LYS A 81 -7.16 0.36 -19.30
N GLU A 82 -7.35 -0.38 -18.22
CA GLU A 82 -8.48 -0.17 -17.29
C GLU A 82 -8.41 1.22 -16.62
N MET A 83 -7.21 1.68 -16.24
CA MET A 83 -7.01 3.04 -15.72
C MET A 83 -7.41 4.10 -16.74
N GLU A 84 -6.99 3.94 -18.00
CA GLU A 84 -7.35 4.85 -19.10
C GLU A 84 -8.88 4.87 -19.33
N ASP A 85 -9.51 3.69 -19.38
CA ASP A 85 -10.96 3.56 -19.58
C ASP A 85 -11.76 4.15 -18.42
N ALA A 86 -11.21 4.12 -17.20
CA ALA A 86 -11.76 4.80 -16.03
C ALA A 86 -11.42 6.31 -15.96
N GLY A 87 -10.63 6.83 -16.90
CA GLY A 87 -10.19 8.21 -16.90
C GLY A 87 -9.13 8.56 -15.83
N CYS A 88 -8.44 7.53 -15.31
CA CYS A 88 -7.41 7.68 -14.29
C CYS A 88 -6.00 7.58 -14.90
N ASN A 89 -5.02 8.22 -14.28
CA ASN A 89 -3.62 8.16 -14.70
C ASN A 89 -2.66 7.70 -13.62
N THR A 90 -3.16 7.52 -12.42
CA THR A 90 -2.42 7.10 -11.23
C THR A 90 -3.26 6.12 -10.44
N HIS A 91 -2.69 4.95 -10.08
CA HIS A 91 -3.35 3.96 -9.23
C HIS A 91 -2.46 3.64 -8.03
N ILE A 92 -2.98 3.85 -6.82
CA ILE A 92 -2.28 3.51 -5.58
C ILE A 92 -2.72 2.12 -5.14
N VAL A 93 -1.75 1.24 -4.94
CA VAL A 93 -1.96 -0.15 -4.52
C VAL A 93 -1.28 -0.36 -3.17
N SER A 94 -2.08 -0.64 -2.15
CA SER A 94 -1.63 -0.95 -0.79
C SER A 94 -1.73 -2.44 -0.44
N THR A 95 -2.40 -3.23 -1.29
CA THR A 95 -2.54 -4.67 -1.11
C THR A 95 -1.28 -5.41 -1.56
N LEU A 96 -0.77 -6.29 -0.69
CA LEU A 96 0.46 -7.05 -0.94
C LEU A 96 0.28 -8.07 -2.06
N ASP A 97 -0.88 -8.72 -2.11
CA ASP A 97 -1.24 -9.72 -3.11
C ASP A 97 -1.33 -9.11 -4.51
N ASP A 98 -1.93 -7.92 -4.66
CA ASP A 98 -2.02 -7.24 -5.96
C ASP A 98 -0.64 -6.81 -6.46
N THR A 99 0.21 -6.28 -5.58
CA THR A 99 1.59 -5.91 -5.94
C THR A 99 2.40 -7.17 -6.32
N CYS A 100 2.35 -8.22 -5.50
CA CYS A 100 3.03 -9.47 -5.75
C CYS A 100 2.53 -10.16 -7.04
N TRP A 101 1.22 -10.13 -7.28
CA TRP A 101 0.63 -10.68 -8.50
C TRP A 101 1.09 -9.90 -9.73
N THR A 102 1.02 -8.57 -9.67
CA THR A 102 1.38 -7.70 -10.81
C THR A 102 2.81 -7.90 -11.24
N LEU A 103 3.75 -7.94 -10.30
CA LEU A 103 5.19 -8.03 -10.56
C LEU A 103 5.72 -9.46 -10.65
N ASN A 104 4.90 -10.49 -10.43
CA ASN A 104 5.33 -11.88 -10.34
C ASN A 104 6.42 -12.11 -9.27
N ILE A 105 6.38 -11.35 -8.18
CA ILE A 105 7.30 -11.54 -7.05
C ILE A 105 6.61 -12.26 -5.90
N ARG A 106 7.39 -12.97 -5.11
CA ARG A 106 6.94 -13.64 -3.89
C ARG A 106 7.98 -13.45 -2.79
N GLY A 107 7.58 -13.63 -1.55
CA GLY A 107 8.46 -13.60 -0.38
C GLY A 107 7.80 -14.28 0.81
N ASN A 108 8.38 -14.14 1.99
CA ASN A 108 7.92 -14.80 3.22
C ASN A 108 7.69 -13.80 4.37
N ASP A 109 7.29 -12.56 4.05
CA ASP A 109 7.05 -11.55 5.07
C ASP A 109 5.80 -11.84 5.91
N ILE A 110 4.85 -12.58 5.35
CA ILE A 110 3.61 -12.97 6.03
C ILE A 110 3.61 -14.49 6.20
N GLU A 111 3.41 -14.96 7.43
CA GLU A 111 3.35 -16.37 7.73
C GLU A 111 2.21 -17.05 6.94
N PHE A 112 2.52 -18.16 6.25
CA PHE A 112 1.61 -18.92 5.38
C PHE A 112 1.15 -18.22 4.09
N PHE A 113 1.56 -16.98 3.83
CA PHE A 113 1.28 -16.28 2.59
C PHE A 113 2.57 -15.83 1.90
N PRO A 114 2.83 -16.22 0.64
CA PRO A 114 4.08 -15.90 -0.04
C PRO A 114 4.09 -14.45 -0.55
N LEU A 115 3.90 -13.50 0.34
CA LEU A 115 3.78 -12.07 0.04
C LEU A 115 5.01 -11.29 0.52
N VAL A 116 5.22 -10.13 -0.09
CA VAL A 116 6.29 -9.18 0.25
C VAL A 116 5.67 -7.87 0.70
N LEU A 117 6.13 -7.35 1.85
CA LEU A 117 5.74 -6.03 2.34
C LEU A 117 6.15 -4.96 1.33
N SER A 118 5.17 -4.33 0.71
CA SER A 118 5.36 -3.35 -0.34
C SER A 118 4.12 -2.50 -0.56
N TYR A 119 4.33 -1.31 -1.14
CA TYR A 119 3.29 -0.49 -1.73
C TYR A 119 3.62 -0.24 -3.20
N ALA A 120 2.65 0.19 -3.98
CA ALA A 120 2.91 0.60 -5.34
C ALA A 120 2.09 1.84 -5.75
N ILE A 121 2.69 2.64 -6.65
CA ILE A 121 1.97 3.64 -7.44
C ILE A 121 2.16 3.28 -8.90
N ILE A 122 1.09 2.87 -9.56
CA ILE A 122 1.09 2.54 -10.99
C ILE A 122 0.76 3.82 -11.76
N ARG A 123 1.66 4.20 -12.67
CA ARG A 123 1.46 5.32 -13.59
C ARG A 123 1.41 4.81 -15.02
N MET A 124 1.00 5.66 -15.95
CA MET A 124 0.88 5.29 -17.37
C MET A 124 2.24 4.91 -17.99
N ASP A 125 3.34 5.46 -17.49
CA ASP A 125 4.70 5.30 -18.03
C ASP A 125 5.64 4.46 -17.17
N ARG A 126 5.35 4.28 -15.87
CA ARG A 126 6.21 3.56 -14.93
C ARG A 126 5.39 2.88 -13.81
N PHE A 127 6.06 2.06 -13.04
CA PHE A 127 5.56 1.44 -11.82
C PHE A 127 6.52 1.80 -10.68
N ASP A 128 6.06 2.61 -9.72
CA ASP A 128 6.83 2.98 -8.54
C ASP A 128 6.58 1.92 -7.45
N LEU A 129 7.61 1.13 -7.12
CA LEU A 129 7.56 0.07 -6.10
C LEU A 129 8.25 0.55 -4.82
N TYR A 130 7.51 0.59 -3.73
CA TYR A 130 8.00 0.95 -2.39
C TYR A 130 8.26 -0.33 -1.60
N ILE A 131 9.52 -0.66 -1.41
CA ILE A 131 9.97 -1.92 -0.82
C ILE A 131 11.31 -1.72 -0.09
N ASP A 132 11.62 -2.59 0.86
CA ASP A 132 12.98 -2.67 1.38
C ASP A 132 13.89 -3.31 0.34
N GLU A 133 14.78 -2.51 -0.25
CA GLU A 133 15.69 -2.96 -1.32
C GLU A 133 16.61 -4.12 -0.90
N ARG A 134 16.86 -4.30 0.40
CA ARG A 134 17.66 -5.42 0.93
C ARG A 134 17.04 -6.78 0.64
N LYS A 135 15.74 -6.84 0.37
CA LYS A 135 15.01 -8.05 -0.03
C LYS A 135 15.24 -8.47 -1.46
N LEU A 136 15.74 -7.56 -2.30
CA LEU A 136 15.88 -7.77 -3.73
C LEU A 136 17.35 -8.07 -4.08
N ASP A 137 17.61 -9.26 -4.58
CA ASP A 137 18.93 -9.53 -5.17
C ASP A 137 19.10 -8.73 -6.48
N LYS A 138 20.35 -8.64 -6.92
CA LYS A 138 20.71 -7.86 -8.12
C LYS A 138 19.98 -8.34 -9.39
N ALA A 139 19.78 -9.64 -9.54
CA ALA A 139 19.10 -10.21 -10.70
C ALA A 139 17.61 -9.80 -10.73
N LEU A 140 16.95 -9.80 -9.56
CA LEU A 140 15.56 -9.37 -9.43
C LEU A 140 15.42 -7.87 -9.66
N GLN A 141 16.34 -7.04 -9.13
CA GLN A 141 16.35 -5.59 -9.39
C GLN A 141 16.49 -5.28 -10.88
N GLU A 142 17.44 -5.95 -11.58
CA GLU A 142 17.64 -5.79 -13.03
C GLU A 142 16.40 -6.22 -13.83
N LYS A 143 15.72 -7.28 -13.39
CA LYS A 143 14.49 -7.74 -14.02
C LYS A 143 13.35 -6.74 -13.84
N LEU A 144 13.12 -6.27 -12.62
CA LEU A 144 12.10 -5.27 -12.33
C LEU A 144 12.34 -3.97 -13.14
N ALA A 145 13.58 -3.52 -13.21
CA ALA A 145 13.94 -2.34 -14.00
C ALA A 145 13.63 -2.50 -15.50
N LYS A 146 13.83 -3.71 -16.08
CA LYS A 146 13.44 -3.99 -17.47
C LYS A 146 11.94 -3.93 -17.71
N ASP A 147 11.14 -4.22 -16.69
CA ASP A 147 9.67 -4.15 -16.73
C ASP A 147 9.15 -2.72 -16.42
N GLY A 148 10.05 -1.73 -16.30
CA GLY A 148 9.69 -0.32 -16.04
C GLY A 148 9.36 -0.02 -14.60
N VAL A 149 9.87 -0.84 -13.66
CA VAL A 149 9.70 -0.64 -12.22
C VAL A 149 10.81 0.27 -11.70
N VAL A 150 10.44 1.28 -10.93
CA VAL A 150 11.33 2.17 -10.20
C VAL A 150 11.23 1.82 -8.71
N LEU A 151 12.38 1.57 -8.07
CA LEU A 151 12.43 1.20 -6.65
C LEU A 151 12.49 2.45 -5.76
N HIS A 152 11.77 2.41 -4.66
CA HIS A 152 11.75 3.43 -3.62
C HIS A 152 11.84 2.78 -2.24
N PRO A 153 12.43 3.46 -1.23
CA PRO A 153 12.39 2.98 0.16
C PRO A 153 10.95 2.77 0.63
N TYR A 154 10.69 1.70 1.39
CA TYR A 154 9.35 1.27 1.79
C TYR A 154 8.48 2.40 2.34
N ASN A 155 9.01 3.20 3.27
CA ASN A 155 8.26 4.29 3.91
C ASN A 155 8.15 5.59 3.06
N ALA A 156 8.83 5.66 1.90
CA ALA A 156 8.78 6.85 1.06
C ALA A 156 7.38 7.11 0.47
N ILE A 157 6.52 6.09 0.41
CA ILE A 157 5.13 6.18 -0.07
C ILE A 157 4.37 7.32 0.64
N TYR A 158 4.53 7.47 1.96
CA TYR A 158 3.80 8.46 2.76
C TYR A 158 4.15 9.90 2.40
N GLU A 159 5.37 10.15 1.90
CA GLU A 159 5.77 11.47 1.42
C GLU A 159 5.46 11.64 -0.07
N ASP A 160 5.51 10.58 -0.85
CA ASP A 160 5.29 10.66 -2.29
C ASP A 160 3.80 10.85 -2.65
N VAL A 161 2.89 10.27 -1.87
CA VAL A 161 1.44 10.54 -2.05
C VAL A 161 1.09 12.01 -1.79
N LYS A 162 1.81 12.71 -0.91
CA LYS A 162 1.62 14.15 -0.66
C LYS A 162 2.07 15.04 -1.82
N LYS A 163 2.90 14.50 -2.73
CA LYS A 163 3.41 15.21 -3.91
C LYS A 163 2.49 15.08 -5.13
N LEU A 164 1.41 14.31 -5.01
CA LEU A 164 0.39 14.22 -6.05
C LEU A 164 -0.21 15.60 -6.29
N SER A 165 -0.52 15.89 -7.54
CA SER A 165 -0.99 17.21 -8.01
C SER A 165 -2.41 17.11 -8.58
N ASP A 166 -3.02 18.24 -8.88
CA ASP A 166 -4.33 18.31 -9.53
C ASP A 166 -4.38 17.65 -10.94
N LYS A 167 -3.21 17.26 -11.48
CA LYS A 167 -3.11 16.50 -12.74
C LYS A 167 -3.20 14.99 -12.54
N ASP A 168 -3.03 14.53 -11.31
CA ASP A 168 -3.09 13.13 -10.95
C ASP A 168 -4.55 12.75 -10.65
N ILE A 169 -5.17 12.02 -11.57
CA ILE A 169 -6.51 11.44 -11.38
C ILE A 169 -6.29 10.06 -10.79
N VAL A 170 -6.49 9.96 -9.48
CA VAL A 170 -6.08 8.80 -8.68
C VAL A 170 -7.20 7.77 -8.59
N MET A 171 -6.89 6.53 -8.90
CA MET A 171 -7.71 5.36 -8.61
C MET A 171 -7.26 4.73 -7.29
N ILE A 172 -8.20 4.45 -6.41
CA ILE A 172 -7.98 3.73 -5.15
C ILE A 172 -9.11 2.74 -4.89
N ASP A 173 -8.84 1.74 -4.06
CA ASP A 173 -9.87 0.97 -3.35
C ASP A 173 -9.94 1.50 -1.91
N PRO A 174 -11.00 2.23 -1.52
CA PRO A 174 -11.09 2.83 -0.18
C PRO A 174 -11.24 1.79 0.94
N SER A 175 -11.54 0.54 0.61
CA SER A 175 -11.58 -0.57 1.57
C SER A 175 -10.22 -1.19 1.85
N LYS A 176 -9.21 -0.85 1.05
CA LYS A 176 -7.86 -1.42 1.09
C LYS A 176 -6.77 -0.39 1.36
N LEU A 177 -6.97 0.84 0.88
CA LEU A 177 -6.03 1.93 1.11
C LEU A 177 -6.19 2.45 2.54
N ASN A 178 -5.07 2.60 3.22
CA ASN A 178 -4.92 3.22 4.53
C ASN A 178 -4.55 4.70 4.42
#